data_3cfa516b770c07695f684485ced9cf71
#
_entry.id   3cfa516b770c07695f684485ced9cf71
#
_cell.length_a   1.000
_cell.length_b   1.000
_cell.length_c   1.000
_cell.angle_alpha   90.00
_cell.angle_beta   90.00
_cell.angle_gamma   90.00
#
_symmetry.space_group_name_H-M   'P 1'
#
loop_
_entity.id
_entity.type
_entity.pdbx_description
1 polymer ?
#
loop_
_entity_poly.entity_id
_entity_poly.type
_entity_poly.pdbx_seq_one_letter_code
_entity_poly.pdbx_strand_id
1 'polypeptide(L)'
;MKPETKSFQLEIGGKTVTIETGKYAQSTNGSVTVRCGDTMLFVHCVVSKEPRVGIDFFPLLIDYEERMSSIGRIPGGYNRSEGKASDKAILVSRLIDRPIRPLFPKGYRNDIQIVAQLFSYDQENQPDTLAMLGASCALMLSGAPFEGPIGAVRVSRDSEGNLIANPTHQQAKASDLDIVVAGTHDSVIMVEAGCKFVSEDDIMAAVEFAQGEIKKQCEAQVEFAKACGVEKQEFVNPYDTTGIKKIIEETAHDMIFDAYHNFDRAYRQTKLEEAKKLVKEKIDALPDDDYTGIDFVAEEFKNAEKHIMRTMILDEGVRADGRKPTEVRPIWCEVGVIPRAHGSAVFTRGQTQVLSVATLAGPAMKQELDGVDPETEKTYMHKYIFPGFSVGEVKPLRGPGRREVGHGHLAERANIPALPSQEEFGYTIRVTSDVLESNGSTSMASTCGSSMALMNAGVPVKCMIGGVAMGMITEEGKEPVVLTDIQGIEDFLGDMDFKVTGNDTGITALQMDMKAKGIANDTLRRALAQAKEGRLHILGKMREAITEPGPMSPFAPSI
;
A
#
# COMPACT_ATOMS: atom_id res chain seq x y z
N MET A 1 -2.62 7.24 -43.43
CA MET A 1 -1.63 6.15 -43.54
C MET A 1 -1.63 5.42 -42.19
N LYS A 2 -1.58 4.07 -42.18
CA LYS A 2 -1.54 3.32 -40.91
C LYS A 2 -0.19 3.59 -40.23
N PRO A 3 -0.17 3.97 -38.93
CA PRO A 3 1.09 4.23 -38.23
C PRO A 3 2.00 2.99 -38.19
N GLU A 4 3.30 3.22 -38.10
CA GLU A 4 4.27 2.16 -37.87
C GLU A 4 4.12 1.63 -36.44
N THR A 5 4.01 0.31 -36.30
CA THR A 5 3.86 -0.36 -35.01
C THR A 5 5.17 -1.05 -34.67
N LYS A 6 5.66 -0.80 -33.46
CA LYS A 6 6.78 -1.55 -32.87
C LYS A 6 6.24 -2.46 -31.79
N SER A 7 6.75 -3.69 -31.72
CA SER A 7 6.31 -4.69 -30.75
C SER A 7 7.47 -5.48 -30.21
N PHE A 8 7.31 -6.00 -29.01
CA PHE A 8 8.16 -7.04 -28.46
C PHE A 8 7.32 -8.08 -27.70
N GLN A 9 7.90 -9.25 -27.51
CA GLN A 9 7.28 -10.34 -26.78
C GLN A 9 8.22 -10.83 -25.68
N LEU A 10 7.66 -11.24 -24.58
CA LEU A 10 8.37 -11.88 -23.48
C LEU A 10 7.53 -13.02 -22.90
N GLU A 11 8.21 -14.00 -22.35
CA GLU A 11 7.58 -15.11 -21.67
C GLU A 11 7.55 -14.86 -20.16
N ILE A 12 6.36 -14.94 -19.56
CA ILE A 12 6.15 -14.85 -18.11
C ILE A 12 5.37 -16.08 -17.68
N GLY A 13 5.98 -16.93 -16.85
CA GLY A 13 5.30 -18.14 -16.37
C GLY A 13 4.86 -19.08 -17.49
N GLY A 14 5.61 -19.18 -18.58
CA GLY A 14 5.27 -19.98 -19.76
C GLY A 14 4.16 -19.42 -20.64
N LYS A 15 3.78 -18.16 -20.43
CA LYS A 15 2.77 -17.45 -21.25
C LYS A 15 3.43 -16.31 -22.01
N THR A 16 3.09 -16.17 -23.27
CA THR A 16 3.59 -15.07 -24.12
C THR A 16 2.80 -13.79 -23.81
N VAL A 17 3.53 -12.76 -23.43
CA VAL A 17 3.00 -11.38 -23.28
C VAL A 17 3.52 -10.55 -24.45
N THR A 18 2.60 -9.94 -25.21
CA THR A 18 2.93 -9.07 -26.35
C THR A 18 2.67 -7.63 -25.97
N ILE A 19 3.64 -6.75 -26.21
CA ILE A 19 3.54 -5.31 -25.98
C ILE A 19 3.78 -4.59 -27.31
N GLU A 20 2.87 -3.66 -27.67
CA GLU A 20 2.96 -2.89 -28.89
C GLU A 20 2.85 -1.39 -28.61
N THR A 21 3.54 -0.57 -29.40
CA THR A 21 3.47 0.90 -29.38
C THR A 21 3.40 1.49 -30.77
N GLY A 22 3.07 2.78 -30.87
CA GLY A 22 3.07 3.56 -32.11
C GLY A 22 1.74 3.54 -32.87
N LYS A 23 0.78 2.71 -32.49
CA LYS A 23 -0.47 2.53 -33.22
C LYS A 23 -1.63 3.38 -32.68
N TYR A 24 -1.73 3.53 -31.37
CA TYR A 24 -2.85 4.17 -30.71
C TYR A 24 -2.41 5.37 -29.87
N ALA A 25 -3.33 6.30 -29.62
CA ALA A 25 -3.19 7.41 -28.69
C ALA A 25 -1.91 8.25 -28.90
N GLN A 26 -1.63 8.66 -30.13
CA GLN A 26 -0.41 9.37 -30.53
C GLN A 26 -0.22 10.76 -29.90
N SER A 27 -1.24 11.31 -29.24
CA SER A 27 -1.16 12.56 -28.50
C SER A 27 -0.58 12.41 -27.08
N THR A 28 -0.35 11.18 -26.65
CA THR A 28 0.25 10.87 -25.34
C THR A 28 1.78 10.87 -25.41
N ASN A 29 2.43 11.03 -24.26
CA ASN A 29 3.88 10.92 -24.20
C ASN A 29 4.37 9.46 -24.32
N GLY A 30 3.56 8.50 -23.86
CA GLY A 30 3.83 7.06 -24.01
C GLY A 30 2.51 6.29 -24.07
N SER A 31 2.39 5.37 -25.00
CA SER A 31 1.20 4.53 -25.18
C SER A 31 1.59 3.14 -25.60
N VAL A 32 1.06 2.14 -24.90
CA VAL A 32 1.27 0.72 -25.22
C VAL A 32 -0.05 -0.05 -25.13
N THR A 33 -0.12 -1.14 -25.89
CA THR A 33 -1.06 -2.23 -25.62
C THR A 33 -0.31 -3.40 -25.01
N VAL A 34 -0.91 -4.07 -24.05
CA VAL A 34 -0.38 -5.27 -23.41
C VAL A 34 -1.38 -6.39 -23.57
N ARG A 35 -0.96 -7.51 -24.11
CA ARG A 35 -1.83 -8.67 -24.36
C ARG A 35 -1.19 -9.96 -23.85
N CYS A 36 -1.98 -10.76 -23.13
CA CYS A 36 -1.67 -12.15 -22.75
C CYS A 36 -2.92 -12.99 -22.97
N GLY A 37 -2.85 -13.97 -23.87
CA GLY A 37 -4.06 -14.68 -24.31
C GLY A 37 -5.06 -13.70 -24.94
N ASP A 38 -6.30 -13.72 -24.47
CA ASP A 38 -7.34 -12.76 -24.87
C ASP A 38 -7.56 -11.64 -23.84
N THR A 39 -6.75 -11.57 -22.79
CA THR A 39 -6.69 -10.38 -21.91
C THR A 39 -5.84 -9.30 -22.56
N MET A 40 -6.43 -8.11 -22.76
CA MET A 40 -5.78 -6.97 -23.43
C MET A 40 -6.08 -5.65 -22.75
N LEU A 41 -5.02 -4.91 -22.47
CA LEU A 41 -5.09 -3.56 -21.90
C LEU A 41 -4.47 -2.53 -22.84
N PHE A 42 -5.00 -1.31 -22.76
CA PHE A 42 -4.38 -0.11 -23.32
C PHE A 42 -3.87 0.74 -22.17
N VAL A 43 -2.62 1.14 -22.23
CA VAL A 43 -1.99 1.92 -21.16
C VAL A 43 -1.36 3.17 -21.75
N HIS A 44 -1.75 4.31 -21.22
CA HIS A 44 -1.36 5.63 -21.70
C HIS A 44 -0.68 6.43 -20.59
N CYS A 45 0.38 7.15 -20.94
CA CYS A 45 1.10 8.05 -20.05
C CYS A 45 1.13 9.45 -20.66
N VAL A 46 0.71 10.44 -19.87
CA VAL A 46 0.79 11.87 -20.23
C VAL A 46 1.60 12.59 -19.17
N VAL A 47 2.51 13.45 -19.61
CA VAL A 47 3.38 14.27 -18.76
C VAL A 47 3.11 15.74 -19.05
N SER A 48 2.87 16.57 -18.03
CA SER A 48 2.70 18.00 -18.22
C SER A 48 4.00 18.65 -18.70
N LYS A 49 3.88 19.72 -19.49
CA LYS A 49 5.05 20.46 -19.99
C LYS A 49 5.75 21.25 -18.88
N GLU A 50 4.97 21.78 -17.96
CA GLU A 50 5.44 22.63 -16.87
C GLU A 50 5.23 21.95 -15.52
N PRO A 51 6.11 22.18 -14.53
CA PRO A 51 5.90 21.71 -13.17
C PRO A 51 4.70 22.43 -12.53
N ARG A 52 3.97 21.72 -11.66
CA ARG A 52 2.89 22.32 -10.87
C ARG A 52 3.48 23.20 -9.76
N VAL A 53 3.06 24.45 -9.72
CA VAL A 53 3.50 25.42 -8.71
C VAL A 53 2.71 25.26 -7.41
N GLY A 54 3.34 25.51 -6.26
CA GLY A 54 2.69 25.56 -4.94
C GLY A 54 2.36 24.21 -4.32
N ILE A 55 3.03 23.14 -4.76
CA ILE A 55 2.90 21.80 -4.16
C ILE A 55 4.24 21.31 -3.62
N ASP A 56 4.19 20.49 -2.56
CA ASP A 56 5.34 19.87 -1.90
C ASP A 56 5.44 18.34 -2.14
N PHE A 57 4.65 17.83 -3.09
CA PHE A 57 4.60 16.41 -3.41
C PHE A 57 4.70 16.16 -4.92
N PHE A 58 5.02 14.92 -5.29
CA PHE A 58 5.02 14.47 -6.69
C PHE A 58 3.59 14.19 -7.17
N PRO A 59 3.07 14.94 -8.17
CA PRO A 59 1.70 14.81 -8.63
C PRO A 59 1.51 13.68 -9.65
N LEU A 60 1.56 12.43 -9.18
CA LEU A 60 1.30 11.23 -9.95
C LEU A 60 -0.16 10.80 -9.78
N LEU A 61 -0.89 10.71 -10.87
CA LEU A 61 -2.25 10.19 -10.93
C LEU A 61 -2.28 8.89 -11.73
N ILE A 62 -2.81 7.84 -11.11
CA ILE A 62 -2.98 6.53 -11.76
C ILE A 62 -4.45 6.13 -11.70
N ASP A 63 -5.00 5.81 -12.87
CA ASP A 63 -6.34 5.30 -13.04
C ASP A 63 -6.31 3.97 -13.77
N TYR A 64 -6.97 2.97 -13.20
CA TYR A 64 -7.26 1.70 -13.83
C TYR A 64 -8.77 1.62 -14.06
N GLU A 65 -9.15 1.34 -15.29
CA GLU A 65 -10.56 1.30 -15.72
C GLU A 65 -10.92 -0.09 -16.25
N GLU A 66 -12.00 -0.64 -15.72
CA GLU A 66 -12.62 -1.87 -16.20
C GLU A 66 -13.80 -1.52 -17.09
N ARG A 67 -13.84 -2.10 -18.28
CA ARG A 67 -14.98 -1.99 -19.19
C ARG A 67 -15.79 -3.27 -19.17
N MET A 68 -17.11 -3.20 -18.92
CA MET A 68 -17.97 -4.37 -18.96
C MET A 68 -17.99 -5.05 -20.32
N SER A 69 -17.74 -4.28 -21.38
CA SER A 69 -17.54 -4.80 -22.73
C SER A 69 -16.35 -5.74 -22.86
N SER A 70 -15.36 -5.67 -21.93
CA SER A 70 -14.19 -6.56 -21.94
C SER A 70 -14.55 -8.04 -21.74
N ILE A 71 -15.69 -8.30 -21.11
CA ILE A 71 -16.27 -9.64 -20.91
C ILE A 71 -17.60 -9.80 -21.67
N GLY A 72 -17.88 -8.94 -22.65
CA GLY A 72 -19.09 -9.01 -23.47
C GLY A 72 -20.40 -8.65 -22.75
N ARG A 73 -20.33 -7.88 -21.65
CA ARG A 73 -21.52 -7.49 -20.86
C ARG A 73 -21.83 -6.00 -20.99
N ILE A 74 -23.12 -5.67 -20.83
CA ILE A 74 -23.61 -4.30 -20.63
C ILE A 74 -23.66 -4.03 -19.13
N PRO A 75 -23.23 -2.82 -18.64
CA PRO A 75 -23.32 -2.47 -17.23
C PRO A 75 -24.71 -2.65 -16.64
N GLY A 76 -24.80 -3.23 -15.42
CA GLY A 76 -26.05 -3.61 -14.78
C GLY A 76 -26.87 -2.45 -14.21
N GLY A 77 -26.25 -1.27 -13.98
CA GLY A 77 -26.92 -0.11 -13.43
C GLY A 77 -27.99 0.49 -14.35
N TYR A 78 -28.90 1.29 -13.77
CA TYR A 78 -30.03 1.90 -14.51
C TYR A 78 -29.59 2.66 -15.78
N ASN A 79 -28.51 3.41 -15.71
CA ASN A 79 -27.98 4.20 -16.83
C ASN A 79 -27.20 3.37 -17.87
N ARG A 80 -27.00 2.08 -17.64
CA ARG A 80 -26.23 1.19 -18.52
C ARG A 80 -24.85 1.73 -18.88
N SER A 81 -24.19 2.39 -17.91
CA SER A 81 -22.86 2.93 -18.05
C SER A 81 -21.99 2.52 -16.83
N GLU A 82 -20.71 2.40 -17.06
CA GLU A 82 -19.75 2.24 -15.98
C GLU A 82 -19.86 3.45 -15.05
N GLY A 83 -20.06 3.19 -13.76
CA GLY A 83 -20.19 4.22 -12.74
C GLY A 83 -18.82 4.65 -12.19
N LYS A 84 -18.75 4.82 -10.86
CA LYS A 84 -17.49 5.04 -10.16
C LYS A 84 -16.61 3.79 -10.28
N ALA A 85 -15.29 4.00 -10.21
CA ALA A 85 -14.33 2.91 -10.17
C ALA A 85 -14.72 1.90 -9.07
N SER A 86 -14.68 0.60 -9.40
CA SER A 86 -14.91 -0.48 -8.44
C SER A 86 -13.81 -0.48 -7.37
N ASP A 87 -14.07 -1.11 -6.23
CA ASP A 87 -13.03 -1.32 -5.19
C ASP A 87 -11.82 -2.05 -5.80
N LYS A 88 -12.05 -3.01 -6.70
CA LYS A 88 -10.99 -3.72 -7.43
C LYS A 88 -10.18 -2.78 -8.30
N ALA A 89 -10.83 -1.91 -9.09
CA ALA A 89 -10.13 -0.94 -9.92
C ALA A 89 -9.28 0.04 -9.10
N ILE A 90 -9.79 0.47 -7.94
CA ILE A 90 -9.03 1.30 -6.99
C ILE A 90 -7.81 0.55 -6.47
N LEU A 91 -7.95 -0.72 -6.11
CA LEU A 91 -6.84 -1.55 -5.62
C LEU A 91 -5.77 -1.77 -6.69
N VAL A 92 -6.16 -2.03 -7.94
CA VAL A 92 -5.21 -2.16 -9.07
C VAL A 92 -4.50 -0.83 -9.33
N SER A 93 -5.21 0.31 -9.30
CA SER A 93 -4.56 1.63 -9.40
C SER A 93 -3.49 1.82 -8.32
N ARG A 94 -3.74 1.37 -7.10
CA ARG A 94 -2.77 1.40 -6.00
C ARG A 94 -1.59 0.45 -6.21
N LEU A 95 -1.82 -0.74 -6.75
CA LEU A 95 -0.75 -1.68 -7.13
C LEU A 95 0.20 -1.08 -8.16
N ILE A 96 -0.30 -0.28 -9.10
CA ILE A 96 0.52 0.41 -10.11
C ILE A 96 1.27 1.59 -9.50
N ASP A 97 0.61 2.42 -8.68
CA ASP A 97 1.18 3.65 -8.08
C ASP A 97 2.39 3.35 -7.18
N ARG A 98 2.24 2.37 -6.30
CA ARG A 98 3.18 2.11 -5.20
C ARG A 98 4.61 1.80 -5.65
N PRO A 99 4.88 0.94 -6.64
CA PRO A 99 6.24 0.67 -7.09
C PRO A 99 6.80 1.74 -8.04
N ILE A 100 5.96 2.56 -8.67
CA ILE A 100 6.36 3.59 -9.63
C ILE A 100 6.77 4.88 -8.93
N ARG A 101 5.99 5.32 -7.95
CA ARG A 101 6.16 6.61 -7.26
C ARG A 101 7.56 6.84 -6.68
N PRO A 102 8.21 5.89 -5.99
CA PRO A 102 9.54 6.11 -5.42
C PRO A 102 10.67 6.17 -6.45
N LEU A 103 10.40 5.86 -7.72
CA LEU A 103 11.37 5.84 -8.81
C LEU A 103 11.40 7.14 -9.61
N PHE A 104 10.91 8.23 -9.06
CA PHE A 104 11.09 9.57 -9.62
C PHE A 104 12.05 10.40 -8.78
N PRO A 105 12.81 11.31 -9.42
CA PRO A 105 13.76 12.16 -8.73
C PRO A 105 13.06 13.04 -7.68
N LYS A 106 13.72 13.28 -6.55
CA LYS A 106 13.22 14.23 -5.56
C LYS A 106 13.08 15.63 -6.17
N GLY A 107 11.97 16.29 -5.87
CA GLY A 107 11.68 17.62 -6.40
C GLY A 107 11.04 17.64 -7.79
N TYR A 108 10.83 16.48 -8.43
CA TYR A 108 10.08 16.42 -9.68
C TYR A 108 8.60 16.73 -9.45
N ARG A 109 8.06 17.73 -10.15
CA ARG A 109 6.71 18.29 -9.90
C ARG A 109 5.85 18.44 -11.14
N ASN A 110 6.27 17.90 -12.26
CA ASN A 110 5.39 17.78 -13.42
C ASN A 110 4.27 16.78 -13.12
N ASP A 111 3.06 17.11 -13.54
CA ASP A 111 1.94 16.17 -13.46
C ASP A 111 2.20 14.99 -14.38
N ILE A 112 2.03 13.80 -13.85
CA ILE A 112 2.01 12.56 -14.63
C ILE A 112 0.67 11.87 -14.41
N GLN A 113 0.00 11.52 -15.51
CA GLN A 113 -1.17 10.67 -15.47
C GLN A 113 -0.89 9.40 -16.25
N ILE A 114 -1.19 8.26 -15.63
CA ILE A 114 -1.20 6.95 -16.27
C ILE A 114 -2.62 6.41 -16.22
N VAL A 115 -3.15 6.04 -17.39
CA VAL A 115 -4.48 5.43 -17.52
C VAL A 115 -4.31 4.05 -18.12
N ALA A 116 -4.68 3.02 -17.38
CA ALA A 116 -4.71 1.64 -17.84
C ALA A 116 -6.17 1.20 -18.02
N GLN A 117 -6.54 0.79 -19.23
CA GLN A 117 -7.90 0.44 -19.60
C GLN A 117 -7.98 -1.01 -20.04
N LEU A 118 -8.83 -1.79 -19.38
CA LEU A 118 -9.08 -3.18 -19.72
C LEU A 118 -10.17 -3.26 -20.79
N PHE A 119 -9.80 -3.63 -22.02
CA PHE A 119 -10.70 -3.73 -23.15
C PHE A 119 -11.08 -5.17 -23.54
N SER A 120 -10.28 -6.15 -23.12
CA SER A 120 -10.61 -7.57 -23.30
C SER A 120 -10.11 -8.35 -22.08
N TYR A 121 -10.93 -9.26 -21.58
CA TYR A 121 -10.59 -10.09 -20.43
C TYR A 121 -11.12 -11.51 -20.61
N ASP A 122 -10.22 -12.48 -20.73
CA ASP A 122 -10.56 -13.91 -20.85
C ASP A 122 -10.94 -14.57 -19.52
N GLN A 123 -10.88 -13.83 -18.40
CA GLN A 123 -11.11 -14.30 -17.03
C GLN A 123 -10.16 -15.42 -16.57
N GLU A 124 -9.09 -15.67 -17.30
CA GLU A 124 -8.00 -16.58 -16.97
C GLU A 124 -6.71 -15.81 -16.66
N ASN A 125 -6.29 -14.93 -17.57
CA ASN A 125 -5.06 -14.15 -17.43
C ASN A 125 -5.35 -12.84 -16.71
N GLN A 126 -4.97 -12.76 -15.42
CA GLN A 126 -5.27 -11.63 -14.56
C GLN A 126 -4.65 -10.32 -15.08
N PRO A 127 -5.43 -9.23 -15.15
CA PRO A 127 -4.99 -7.99 -15.82
C PRO A 127 -4.11 -7.09 -14.97
N ASP A 128 -4.06 -7.25 -13.65
CA ASP A 128 -3.39 -6.33 -12.73
C ASP A 128 -1.87 -6.24 -12.94
N THR A 129 -1.16 -7.37 -12.98
CA THR A 129 0.28 -7.39 -13.26
C THR A 129 0.61 -6.97 -14.68
N LEU A 130 -0.28 -7.25 -15.64
CA LEU A 130 -0.16 -6.75 -17.02
C LEU A 130 -0.32 -5.23 -17.08
N ALA A 131 -1.24 -4.66 -16.28
CA ALA A 131 -1.41 -3.22 -16.15
C ALA A 131 -0.16 -2.55 -15.53
N MET A 132 0.45 -3.18 -14.54
CA MET A 132 1.70 -2.70 -13.93
C MET A 132 2.86 -2.69 -14.94
N LEU A 133 3.03 -3.77 -15.70
CA LEU A 133 4.01 -3.86 -16.78
C LEU A 133 3.77 -2.81 -17.86
N GLY A 134 2.50 -2.66 -18.28
CA GLY A 134 2.09 -1.64 -19.27
C GLY A 134 2.36 -0.22 -18.80
N ALA A 135 2.11 0.08 -17.53
CA ALA A 135 2.39 1.39 -16.93
C ALA A 135 3.91 1.70 -16.94
N SER A 136 4.73 0.72 -16.59
CA SER A 136 6.18 0.85 -16.67
C SER A 136 6.66 1.06 -18.11
N CYS A 137 6.15 0.28 -19.07
CA CYS A 137 6.49 0.43 -20.49
C CYS A 137 6.07 1.82 -21.02
N ALA A 138 4.86 2.28 -20.72
CA ALA A 138 4.39 3.60 -21.14
C ALA A 138 5.25 4.73 -20.57
N LEU A 139 5.69 4.62 -19.31
CA LEU A 139 6.63 5.56 -18.70
C LEU A 139 8.01 5.52 -19.37
N MET A 140 8.54 4.34 -19.63
CA MET A 140 9.82 4.18 -20.33
C MET A 140 9.82 4.81 -21.73
N LEU A 141 8.65 4.81 -22.39
CA LEU A 141 8.47 5.42 -23.72
C LEU A 141 8.10 6.92 -23.65
N SER A 142 7.74 7.44 -22.49
CA SER A 142 7.31 8.84 -22.34
C SER A 142 8.46 9.85 -22.34
N GLY A 143 9.69 9.41 -22.11
CA GLY A 143 10.84 10.28 -21.90
C GLY A 143 10.89 10.94 -20.53
N ALA A 144 9.93 10.69 -19.63
CA ALA A 144 9.95 11.21 -18.25
C ALA A 144 11.21 10.72 -17.49
N PRO A 145 11.67 11.45 -16.45
CA PRO A 145 12.83 11.06 -15.65
C PRO A 145 12.52 9.91 -14.68
N PHE A 146 11.92 8.87 -15.19
CA PHE A 146 11.56 7.65 -14.47
C PHE A 146 12.79 6.76 -14.30
N GLU A 147 13.16 6.44 -13.06
CA GLU A 147 14.34 5.63 -12.72
C GLU A 147 14.06 4.12 -12.75
N GLY A 148 12.98 3.71 -13.39
CA GLY A 148 12.69 2.31 -13.71
C GLY A 148 13.55 1.78 -14.87
N PRO A 149 13.12 0.67 -15.49
CA PRO A 149 11.77 0.11 -15.43
C PRO A 149 11.47 -0.68 -14.16
N ILE A 150 10.17 -0.98 -13.97
CA ILE A 150 9.74 -2.00 -13.03
C ILE A 150 9.20 -3.23 -13.79
N GLY A 151 9.39 -4.40 -13.19
CA GLY A 151 8.63 -5.58 -13.51
C GLY A 151 7.64 -5.90 -12.39
N ALA A 152 6.62 -6.66 -12.70
CA ALA A 152 5.64 -7.14 -11.74
C ALA A 152 5.19 -8.55 -12.07
N VAL A 153 5.02 -9.39 -11.06
CA VAL A 153 4.56 -10.75 -11.23
C VAL A 153 3.70 -11.17 -10.05
N ARG A 154 2.64 -11.90 -10.34
CA ARG A 154 1.85 -12.61 -9.34
C ARG A 154 2.41 -14.03 -9.21
N VAL A 155 2.62 -14.48 -7.99
CA VAL A 155 3.11 -15.81 -7.68
C VAL A 155 2.08 -16.53 -6.83
N SER A 156 1.76 -17.75 -7.25
CA SER A 156 0.99 -18.72 -6.47
C SER A 156 1.76 -20.04 -6.41
N ARG A 157 1.25 -21.04 -5.74
CA ARG A 157 1.81 -22.39 -5.78
C ARG A 157 0.73 -23.43 -6.06
N ASP A 158 1.13 -24.49 -6.76
CA ASP A 158 0.26 -25.60 -7.06
C ASP A 158 0.12 -26.57 -5.86
N SER A 159 -0.66 -27.63 -6.04
CA SER A 159 -0.87 -28.66 -5.01
C SER A 159 0.38 -29.47 -4.67
N GLU A 160 1.41 -29.43 -5.53
CA GLU A 160 2.70 -30.11 -5.32
C GLU A 160 3.72 -29.17 -4.63
N GLY A 161 3.36 -27.91 -4.43
CA GLY A 161 4.21 -26.89 -3.82
C GLY A 161 5.10 -26.13 -4.80
N ASN A 162 4.96 -26.34 -6.12
CA ASN A 162 5.73 -25.62 -7.13
C ASN A 162 5.20 -24.19 -7.29
N LEU A 163 6.09 -23.23 -7.40
CA LEU A 163 5.74 -21.81 -7.62
C LEU A 163 5.34 -21.58 -9.08
N ILE A 164 4.30 -20.81 -9.28
CA ILE A 164 3.72 -20.47 -10.60
C ILE A 164 3.75 -18.95 -10.75
N ALA A 165 4.36 -18.45 -11.83
CA ALA A 165 4.30 -17.03 -12.19
C ALA A 165 3.05 -16.73 -13.01
N ASN A 166 2.37 -15.63 -12.70
CA ASN A 166 1.13 -15.19 -13.33
C ASN A 166 0.11 -16.32 -13.50
N PRO A 167 -0.32 -16.96 -12.37
CA PRO A 167 -1.28 -18.04 -12.39
C PRO A 167 -2.59 -17.61 -13.05
N THR A 168 -3.34 -18.57 -13.57
CA THR A 168 -4.73 -18.32 -13.94
C THR A 168 -5.54 -17.96 -12.69
N HIS A 169 -6.70 -17.35 -12.89
CA HIS A 169 -7.60 -17.01 -11.78
C HIS A 169 -7.95 -18.24 -10.95
N GLN A 170 -8.23 -19.37 -11.61
CA GLN A 170 -8.53 -20.64 -10.94
C GLN A 170 -7.34 -21.18 -10.14
N GLN A 171 -6.11 -21.11 -10.68
CA GLN A 171 -4.89 -21.53 -9.97
C GLN A 171 -4.63 -20.67 -8.74
N ALA A 172 -4.77 -19.34 -8.85
CA ALA A 172 -4.61 -18.43 -7.72
C ALA A 172 -5.64 -18.70 -6.61
N LYS A 173 -6.90 -18.96 -6.95
CA LYS A 173 -7.96 -19.27 -6.00
C LYS A 173 -7.73 -20.58 -5.24
N ALA A 174 -7.19 -21.59 -5.92
CA ALA A 174 -6.87 -22.89 -5.32
C ALA A 174 -5.64 -22.86 -4.41
N SER A 175 -4.74 -21.91 -4.62
CA SER A 175 -3.49 -21.77 -3.87
C SER A 175 -3.71 -21.31 -2.42
N ASP A 176 -2.77 -21.65 -1.56
CA ASP A 176 -2.64 -21.10 -0.22
C ASP A 176 -1.73 -19.85 -0.19
N LEU A 177 -1.04 -19.56 -1.30
CA LEU A 177 -0.17 -18.42 -1.51
C LEU A 177 -0.62 -17.64 -2.75
N ASP A 178 -0.93 -16.35 -2.57
CA ASP A 178 -1.21 -15.41 -3.64
C ASP A 178 -0.47 -14.09 -3.34
N ILE A 179 0.65 -13.88 -4.02
CA ILE A 179 1.54 -12.75 -3.77
C ILE A 179 1.86 -12.00 -5.07
N VAL A 180 1.70 -10.69 -5.05
CA VAL A 180 2.15 -9.79 -6.11
C VAL A 180 3.43 -9.12 -5.66
N VAL A 181 4.47 -9.23 -6.48
CA VAL A 181 5.77 -8.60 -6.25
C VAL A 181 6.09 -7.68 -7.41
N ALA A 182 6.54 -6.49 -7.10
CA ALA A 182 7.06 -5.54 -8.09
C ALA A 182 8.40 -4.96 -7.64
N GLY A 183 9.27 -4.70 -8.60
CA GLY A 183 10.59 -4.16 -8.33
C GLY A 183 11.32 -3.74 -9.59
N THR A 184 12.52 -3.23 -9.39
CA THR A 184 13.49 -2.97 -10.44
C THR A 184 14.28 -4.26 -10.77
N HIS A 185 15.23 -4.15 -11.69
CA HIS A 185 16.12 -5.25 -12.02
C HIS A 185 16.82 -5.89 -10.79
N ASP A 186 17.16 -5.09 -9.79
CA ASP A 186 18.02 -5.53 -8.67
C ASP A 186 17.34 -5.48 -7.30
N SER A 187 16.15 -4.90 -7.18
CA SER A 187 15.52 -4.64 -5.89
C SER A 187 14.00 -4.83 -5.90
N VAL A 188 13.46 -5.35 -4.80
CA VAL A 188 12.03 -5.38 -4.53
C VAL A 188 11.58 -4.03 -3.98
N ILE A 189 10.49 -3.49 -4.52
CA ILE A 189 9.92 -2.20 -4.09
C ILE A 189 8.55 -2.37 -3.46
N MET A 190 7.75 -3.31 -3.95
CA MET A 190 6.39 -3.53 -3.48
C MET A 190 6.10 -5.02 -3.39
N VAL A 191 5.45 -5.41 -2.29
CA VAL A 191 4.89 -6.75 -2.11
C VAL A 191 3.47 -6.62 -1.58
N GLU A 192 2.56 -7.42 -2.11
CA GLU A 192 1.20 -7.55 -1.59
C GLU A 192 0.76 -9.00 -1.64
N ALA A 193 0.35 -9.57 -0.51
CA ALA A 193 -0.01 -10.97 -0.42
C ALA A 193 -1.32 -11.22 0.33
N GLY A 194 -2.05 -12.25 -0.11
CA GLY A 194 -3.08 -12.94 0.65
C GLY A 194 -2.74 -14.41 0.73
N CYS A 195 -2.71 -14.94 1.94
CA CYS A 195 -2.19 -16.27 2.20
C CYS A 195 -3.10 -17.05 3.17
N LYS A 196 -2.94 -18.36 3.19
CA LYS A 196 -3.63 -19.25 4.12
C LYS A 196 -2.60 -19.86 5.08
N PHE A 197 -2.11 -19.03 6.01
CA PHE A 197 -1.14 -19.41 7.04
C PHE A 197 0.19 -19.95 6.51
N VAL A 198 0.75 -19.29 5.51
CA VAL A 198 2.08 -19.64 4.98
C VAL A 198 3.21 -19.14 5.89
N SER A 199 4.37 -19.77 5.81
CA SER A 199 5.54 -19.39 6.58
C SER A 199 6.25 -18.15 6.01
N GLU A 200 7.09 -17.52 6.80
CA GLU A 200 7.99 -16.45 6.37
C GLU A 200 8.95 -16.94 5.27
N ASP A 201 9.40 -18.18 5.33
CA ASP A 201 10.26 -18.79 4.31
C ASP A 201 9.51 -19.01 2.99
N ASP A 202 8.23 -19.37 3.01
CA ASP A 202 7.39 -19.45 1.82
C ASP A 202 7.26 -18.08 1.12
N ILE A 203 7.08 -17.01 1.90
CA ILE A 203 7.04 -15.64 1.38
C ILE A 203 8.39 -15.29 0.71
N MET A 204 9.50 -15.58 1.37
CA MET A 204 10.83 -15.30 0.80
C MET A 204 11.11 -16.09 -0.47
N ALA A 205 10.74 -17.37 -0.51
CA ALA A 205 10.88 -18.20 -1.71
C ALA A 205 10.05 -17.63 -2.88
N ALA A 206 8.84 -17.17 -2.62
CA ALA A 206 8.00 -16.53 -3.64
C ALA A 206 8.57 -15.20 -4.13
N VAL A 207 9.13 -14.38 -3.23
CA VAL A 207 9.79 -13.11 -3.59
C VAL A 207 11.04 -13.37 -4.45
N GLU A 208 11.88 -14.32 -4.08
CA GLU A 208 13.08 -14.69 -4.83
C GLU A 208 12.73 -15.24 -6.22
N PHE A 209 11.70 -16.08 -6.30
CA PHE A 209 11.16 -16.56 -7.58
C PHE A 209 10.66 -15.41 -8.46
N ALA A 210 9.91 -14.48 -7.88
CA ALA A 210 9.38 -13.31 -8.57
C ALA A 210 10.51 -12.42 -9.15
N GLN A 211 11.59 -12.22 -8.41
CA GLN A 211 12.73 -11.41 -8.86
C GLN A 211 13.35 -11.92 -10.17
N GLY A 212 13.40 -13.24 -10.37
CA GLY A 212 13.85 -13.83 -11.63
C GLY A 212 12.99 -13.43 -12.82
N GLU A 213 11.67 -13.38 -12.65
CA GLU A 213 10.72 -12.95 -13.68
C GLU A 213 10.74 -11.42 -13.88
N ILE A 214 10.86 -10.65 -12.79
CA ILE A 214 10.96 -9.18 -12.83
C ILE A 214 12.20 -8.73 -13.60
N LYS A 215 13.35 -9.38 -13.38
CA LYS A 215 14.60 -9.07 -14.08
C LYS A 215 14.45 -9.16 -15.58
N LYS A 216 13.87 -10.25 -16.10
CA LYS A 216 13.59 -10.43 -17.53
C LYS A 216 12.70 -9.34 -18.10
N GLN A 217 11.66 -8.95 -17.34
CA GLN A 217 10.76 -7.86 -17.74
C GLN A 217 11.49 -6.51 -17.83
N CYS A 218 12.36 -6.22 -16.89
CA CYS A 218 13.15 -4.98 -16.89
C CYS A 218 14.14 -4.93 -18.07
N GLU A 219 14.86 -6.00 -18.32
CA GLU A 219 15.79 -6.10 -19.46
C GLU A 219 15.08 -5.89 -20.80
N ALA A 220 13.94 -6.57 -21.01
CA ALA A 220 13.14 -6.43 -22.23
C ALA A 220 12.61 -5.00 -22.44
N GLN A 221 12.19 -4.32 -21.39
CA GLN A 221 11.71 -2.94 -21.48
C GLN A 221 12.82 -1.94 -21.84
N VAL A 222 14.04 -2.14 -21.31
CA VAL A 222 15.19 -1.28 -21.63
C VAL A 222 15.57 -1.44 -23.11
N GLU A 223 15.60 -2.66 -23.62
CA GLU A 223 15.89 -2.93 -25.05
C GLU A 223 14.80 -2.35 -25.94
N PHE A 224 13.54 -2.49 -25.56
CA PHE A 224 12.41 -1.95 -26.32
C PHE A 224 12.42 -0.43 -26.39
N ALA A 225 12.69 0.27 -25.29
CA ALA A 225 12.79 1.72 -25.26
C ALA A 225 13.94 2.22 -26.18
N LYS A 226 15.08 1.54 -26.17
CA LYS A 226 16.21 1.82 -27.09
C LYS A 226 15.80 1.62 -28.55
N ALA A 227 15.12 0.51 -28.86
CA ALA A 227 14.63 0.22 -30.21
C ALA A 227 13.59 1.24 -30.69
N CYS A 228 12.85 1.86 -29.77
CA CYS A 228 11.92 2.94 -30.07
C CYS A 228 12.61 4.30 -30.25
N GLY A 229 13.89 4.42 -29.92
CA GLY A 229 14.65 5.67 -30.04
C GLY A 229 14.25 6.72 -28.99
N VAL A 230 13.80 6.29 -27.82
CA VAL A 230 13.40 7.20 -26.75
C VAL A 230 14.61 7.68 -25.97
N GLU A 231 14.74 9.00 -25.85
CA GLU A 231 15.71 9.64 -24.99
C GLU A 231 15.04 10.06 -23.69
N LYS A 232 15.59 9.58 -22.56
CA LYS A 232 15.13 9.94 -21.23
C LYS A 232 15.57 11.36 -20.88
N GLN A 233 14.63 12.17 -20.41
CA GLN A 233 14.94 13.52 -19.93
C GLN A 233 15.79 13.46 -18.65
N GLU A 234 16.85 14.25 -18.62
CA GLU A 234 17.62 14.47 -17.41
C GLU A 234 16.91 15.52 -16.56
N PHE A 235 16.61 15.18 -15.30
CA PHE A 235 16.00 16.13 -14.37
C PHE A 235 17.06 16.76 -13.50
N VAL A 236 17.19 18.08 -13.63
CA VAL A 236 17.96 18.92 -12.70
C VAL A 236 16.95 19.72 -11.90
N ASN A 237 17.00 19.61 -10.57
CA ASN A 237 16.11 20.40 -9.72
C ASN A 237 16.43 21.90 -9.94
N PRO A 238 15.47 22.69 -10.45
CA PRO A 238 15.73 24.10 -10.77
C PRO A 238 15.77 25.00 -9.52
N TYR A 239 15.46 24.47 -8.35
CA TYR A 239 15.33 25.23 -7.12
C TYR A 239 16.57 25.07 -6.24
N ASP A 240 17.23 26.20 -5.92
CA ASP A 240 18.32 26.23 -4.94
C ASP A 240 17.74 26.46 -3.53
N THR A 241 17.80 25.43 -2.68
CA THR A 241 17.33 25.48 -1.30
C THR A 241 18.46 25.65 -0.27
N THR A 242 19.69 25.93 -0.72
CA THR A 242 20.87 26.00 0.15
C THR A 242 20.73 27.08 1.22
N GLY A 243 20.20 28.26 0.85
CA GLY A 243 19.94 29.35 1.78
C GLY A 243 18.92 28.98 2.87
N ILE A 244 17.84 28.30 2.49
CA ILE A 244 16.82 27.80 3.45
C ILE A 244 17.43 26.80 4.43
N LYS A 245 18.13 25.81 3.92
CA LYS A 245 18.79 24.79 4.75
C LYS A 245 19.68 25.41 5.80
N LYS A 246 20.48 26.42 5.39
CA LYS A 246 21.35 27.15 6.32
C LYS A 246 20.56 27.88 7.40
N ILE A 247 19.47 28.56 7.04
CA ILE A 247 18.62 29.28 8.00
C ILE A 247 17.99 28.32 8.98
N ILE A 248 17.48 27.17 8.51
CA ILE A 248 16.89 26.14 9.35
C ILE A 248 17.94 25.57 10.31
N GLU A 249 19.12 25.24 9.80
CA GLU A 249 20.24 24.71 10.61
C GLU A 249 20.64 25.67 11.72
N GLU A 250 20.86 26.94 11.38
CA GLU A 250 21.30 27.98 12.35
C GLU A 250 20.19 28.37 13.35
N THR A 251 18.92 28.23 12.97
CA THR A 251 17.79 28.75 13.77
C THR A 251 17.04 27.66 14.53
N ALA A 252 16.88 26.50 13.94
CA ALA A 252 15.95 25.47 14.42
C ALA A 252 16.60 24.14 14.81
N HIS A 253 17.86 23.87 14.43
CA HIS A 253 18.51 22.59 14.68
C HIS A 253 18.40 22.15 16.14
N ASP A 254 18.83 22.97 17.09
CA ASP A 254 18.84 22.61 18.51
C ASP A 254 17.41 22.41 19.06
N MET A 255 16.44 23.17 18.54
CA MET A 255 15.05 23.02 18.94
C MET A 255 14.44 21.72 18.41
N ILE A 256 14.76 21.34 17.16
CA ILE A 256 14.31 20.06 16.57
C ILE A 256 14.97 18.90 17.30
N PHE A 257 16.27 19.01 17.60
CA PHE A 257 17.00 17.99 18.35
C PHE A 257 16.40 17.77 19.75
N ASP A 258 16.18 18.84 20.52
CA ASP A 258 15.52 18.77 21.83
C ASP A 258 14.09 18.18 21.73
N ALA A 259 13.32 18.60 20.72
CA ALA A 259 11.97 18.10 20.48
C ALA A 259 11.91 16.56 20.31
N TYR A 260 12.88 15.99 19.61
CA TYR A 260 12.96 14.54 19.38
C TYR A 260 13.53 13.75 20.54
N HIS A 261 14.41 14.37 21.37
CA HIS A 261 15.04 13.71 22.52
C HIS A 261 14.23 13.84 23.83
N ASN A 262 13.13 14.57 23.81
CA ASN A 262 12.23 14.66 24.98
C ASN A 262 11.27 13.46 25.10
N PHE A 263 10.99 12.75 23.99
CA PHE A 263 10.08 11.59 23.89
C PHE A 263 8.60 11.88 24.12
N ASP A 264 8.22 13.08 24.59
CA ASP A 264 6.83 13.49 24.74
C ASP A 264 6.28 14.08 23.43
N ARG A 265 5.12 13.58 22.98
CA ARG A 265 4.52 13.99 21.72
C ARG A 265 4.03 15.44 21.74
N ALA A 266 3.37 15.86 22.83
CA ALA A 266 2.82 17.20 22.94
C ALA A 266 3.93 18.25 23.02
N TYR A 267 4.96 17.95 23.82
CA TYR A 267 6.18 18.77 23.89
C TYR A 267 6.83 18.92 22.52
N ARG A 268 7.05 17.79 21.83
CA ARG A 268 7.63 17.80 20.48
C ARG A 268 6.83 18.67 19.50
N GLN A 269 5.50 18.52 19.47
CA GLN A 269 4.65 19.32 18.59
C GLN A 269 4.80 20.82 18.89
N THR A 270 4.74 21.21 20.15
CA THR A 270 4.90 22.61 20.57
C THR A 270 6.27 23.17 20.17
N LYS A 271 7.33 22.42 20.41
CA LYS A 271 8.70 22.84 20.06
C LYS A 271 8.91 22.98 18.56
N LEU A 272 8.37 22.05 17.78
CA LEU A 272 8.47 22.12 16.32
C LEU A 272 7.67 23.30 15.75
N GLU A 273 6.52 23.66 16.32
CA GLU A 273 5.76 24.85 15.94
C GLU A 273 6.51 26.14 16.29
N GLU A 274 7.10 26.22 17.49
CA GLU A 274 7.96 27.34 17.87
C GLU A 274 9.16 27.49 16.90
N ALA A 275 9.83 26.39 16.56
CA ALA A 275 10.94 26.39 15.62
C ALA A 275 10.53 26.84 14.22
N LYS A 276 9.38 26.34 13.70
CA LYS A 276 8.81 26.78 12.41
C LYS A 276 8.51 28.27 12.38
N LYS A 277 7.96 28.79 13.47
CA LYS A 277 7.67 30.22 13.60
C LYS A 277 8.93 31.07 13.52
N LEU A 278 9.99 30.69 14.26
CA LEU A 278 11.28 31.39 14.24
C LEU A 278 11.95 31.33 12.85
N VAL A 279 11.91 30.18 12.18
CA VAL A 279 12.41 30.07 10.80
C VAL A 279 11.66 31.00 9.87
N LYS A 280 10.31 31.02 9.98
CA LYS A 280 9.48 31.91 9.18
C LYS A 280 9.80 33.39 9.42
N GLU A 281 9.92 33.81 10.68
CA GLU A 281 10.29 35.21 11.03
C GLU A 281 11.63 35.60 10.43
N LYS A 282 12.63 34.70 10.41
CA LYS A 282 13.92 34.96 9.77
C LYS A 282 13.85 35.08 8.25
N ILE A 283 13.02 34.24 7.63
CA ILE A 283 12.79 34.26 6.18
C ILE A 283 12.05 35.55 5.75
N ASP A 284 11.00 35.90 6.50
CA ASP A 284 10.20 37.10 6.24
C ASP A 284 11.02 38.41 6.42
N ALA A 285 12.15 38.35 7.14
CA ALA A 285 13.07 39.46 7.34
C ALA A 285 14.14 39.60 6.24
N LEU A 286 14.21 38.67 5.29
CA LEU A 286 15.14 38.74 4.17
C LEU A 286 14.67 39.77 3.12
N PRO A 287 15.58 40.46 2.43
CA PRO A 287 15.23 41.31 1.29
C PRO A 287 14.56 40.48 0.18
N ASP A 288 13.53 41.03 -0.46
CA ASP A 288 12.75 40.36 -1.52
C ASP A 288 13.59 39.83 -2.69
N ASP A 289 14.78 40.40 -2.92
CA ASP A 289 15.68 40.04 -4.02
C ASP A 289 16.62 38.86 -3.71
N ASP A 290 16.71 38.42 -2.44
CA ASP A 290 17.68 37.38 -2.01
C ASP A 290 17.13 35.97 -2.01
N TYR A 291 15.87 35.75 -2.46
CA TYR A 291 15.21 34.51 -2.09
C TYR A 291 14.39 33.81 -3.20
N THR A 292 14.91 32.72 -3.70
CA THR A 292 14.27 31.89 -4.74
C THR A 292 13.56 30.62 -4.21
N GLY A 293 13.48 30.45 -2.89
CA GLY A 293 13.06 29.16 -2.34
C GLY A 293 11.99 29.19 -1.23
N ILE A 294 11.23 30.27 -1.10
CA ILE A 294 10.20 30.42 -0.04
C ILE A 294 9.20 29.25 0.00
N ASP A 295 8.78 28.72 -1.15
CA ASP A 295 7.82 27.62 -1.26
C ASP A 295 8.35 26.28 -0.73
N PHE A 296 9.66 26.17 -0.45
CA PHE A 296 10.32 24.93 -0.01
C PHE A 296 10.67 24.92 1.48
N VAL A 297 10.30 25.94 2.25
CA VAL A 297 10.61 26.02 3.69
C VAL A 297 10.05 24.84 4.47
N ALA A 298 8.79 24.49 4.22
CA ALA A 298 8.14 23.37 4.87
C ALA A 298 8.81 22.03 4.53
N GLU A 299 9.22 21.85 3.26
CA GLU A 299 9.92 20.66 2.80
C GLU A 299 11.31 20.53 3.45
N GLU A 300 12.08 21.62 3.46
CA GLU A 300 13.43 21.60 4.05
C GLU A 300 13.41 21.50 5.57
N PHE A 301 12.41 22.08 6.24
CA PHE A 301 12.19 21.87 7.66
C PHE A 301 11.92 20.40 7.96
N LYS A 302 11.06 19.77 7.17
CA LYS A 302 10.77 18.34 7.25
C LYS A 302 12.01 17.46 6.97
N ASN A 303 12.87 17.88 6.04
CA ASN A 303 14.13 17.19 5.77
C ASN A 303 15.06 17.27 6.99
N ALA A 304 15.10 18.40 7.71
CA ALA A 304 15.86 18.54 8.96
C ALA A 304 15.28 17.65 10.07
N GLU A 305 13.97 17.63 10.26
CA GLU A 305 13.29 16.68 11.18
C GLU A 305 13.66 15.23 10.84
N LYS A 306 13.57 14.88 9.56
CA LYS A 306 13.91 13.56 9.05
C LYS A 306 15.35 13.18 9.37
N HIS A 307 16.29 14.08 9.16
CA HIS A 307 17.70 13.83 9.42
C HIS A 307 17.94 13.54 10.92
N ILE A 308 17.42 14.37 11.81
CA ILE A 308 17.58 14.20 13.27
C ILE A 308 16.96 12.89 13.75
N MET A 309 15.72 12.60 13.37
CA MET A 309 15.05 11.36 13.77
C MET A 309 15.80 10.11 13.28
N ARG A 310 16.27 10.13 12.03
CA ARG A 310 16.98 9.00 11.43
C ARG A 310 18.33 8.77 12.10
N THR A 311 19.08 9.82 12.38
CA THR A 311 20.35 9.75 13.10
C THR A 311 20.15 9.16 14.49
N MET A 312 19.14 9.62 15.23
CA MET A 312 18.80 9.10 16.55
C MET A 312 18.49 7.59 16.52
N ILE A 313 17.74 7.12 15.53
CA ILE A 313 17.43 5.69 15.40
C ILE A 313 18.65 4.87 14.99
N LEU A 314 19.43 5.35 14.01
CA LEU A 314 20.58 4.62 13.46
C LEU A 314 21.78 4.58 14.43
N ASP A 315 22.09 5.69 15.07
CA ASP A 315 23.31 5.85 15.86
C ASP A 315 23.09 5.61 17.37
N GLU A 316 21.92 5.98 17.89
CA GLU A 316 21.59 5.86 19.32
C GLU A 316 20.68 4.65 19.62
N GLY A 317 20.02 4.09 18.61
CA GLY A 317 19.07 2.98 18.78
C GLY A 317 17.80 3.35 19.55
N VAL A 318 17.41 4.63 19.55
CA VAL A 318 16.27 5.17 20.29
C VAL A 318 15.28 5.82 19.31
N ARG A 319 13.99 5.58 19.53
CA ARG A 319 12.88 6.11 18.72
C ARG A 319 12.32 7.40 19.31
N ALA A 320 11.55 8.12 18.52
CA ALA A 320 10.99 9.42 18.93
C ALA A 320 10.09 9.39 20.18
N ASP A 321 9.61 8.24 20.59
CA ASP A 321 8.86 8.02 21.83
C ASP A 321 9.67 7.29 22.93
N GLY A 322 10.99 7.16 22.77
CA GLY A 322 11.90 6.53 23.71
C GLY A 322 11.98 5.00 23.61
N ARG A 323 11.19 4.36 22.74
CA ARG A 323 11.24 2.91 22.52
C ARG A 323 12.53 2.48 21.81
N LYS A 324 12.92 1.22 22.05
CA LYS A 324 13.89 0.51 21.22
C LYS A 324 13.26 0.09 19.89
N PRO A 325 14.06 -0.21 18.85
CA PRO A 325 13.54 -0.60 17.53
C PRO A 325 12.55 -1.77 17.55
N THR A 326 12.70 -2.73 18.45
CA THR A 326 11.87 -3.95 18.51
C THR A 326 10.64 -3.83 19.43
N GLU A 327 10.48 -2.72 20.14
CA GLU A 327 9.40 -2.56 21.11
C GLU A 327 8.07 -2.17 20.46
N VAL A 328 6.98 -2.76 20.97
CA VAL A 328 5.60 -2.45 20.61
C VAL A 328 5.02 -1.49 21.66
N ARG A 329 4.22 -0.52 21.21
CA ARG A 329 3.50 0.41 22.11
C ARG A 329 2.57 -0.36 23.07
N PRO A 330 2.24 0.20 24.24
CA PRO A 330 1.26 -0.42 25.15
C PRO A 330 -0.07 -0.71 24.44
N ILE A 331 -0.62 -1.90 24.68
CA ILE A 331 -1.87 -2.37 24.07
C ILE A 331 -2.89 -2.66 25.19
N TRP A 332 -4.12 -2.25 24.98
CA TRP A 332 -5.28 -2.75 25.70
C TRP A 332 -6.45 -2.99 24.75
N CYS A 333 -7.26 -3.98 25.06
CA CYS A 333 -8.39 -4.40 24.25
C CYS A 333 -9.61 -4.61 25.14
N GLU A 334 -10.80 -4.38 24.58
CA GLU A 334 -12.07 -4.64 25.22
C GLU A 334 -13.06 -5.19 24.20
N VAL A 335 -13.88 -6.16 24.58
CA VAL A 335 -14.92 -6.74 23.73
C VAL A 335 -16.31 -6.53 24.31
N GLY A 336 -17.35 -6.57 23.45
CA GLY A 336 -18.72 -6.43 23.88
C GLY A 336 -19.11 -5.00 24.30
N VAL A 337 -18.40 -3.99 23.81
CA VAL A 337 -18.56 -2.58 24.22
C VAL A 337 -19.84 -1.93 23.67
N ILE A 338 -20.44 -2.48 22.62
CA ILE A 338 -21.66 -1.93 21.99
C ILE A 338 -22.86 -2.84 22.32
N PRO A 339 -23.84 -2.36 23.13
CA PRO A 339 -24.85 -3.24 23.70
C PRO A 339 -25.77 -3.98 22.71
N ARG A 340 -26.06 -3.37 21.55
CA ARG A 340 -26.96 -3.95 20.53
C ARG A 340 -26.25 -4.59 19.37
N ALA A 341 -24.91 -4.46 19.28
CA ALA A 341 -24.14 -5.09 18.23
C ALA A 341 -24.12 -6.62 18.42
N HIS A 342 -23.97 -7.37 17.31
CA HIS A 342 -23.80 -8.82 17.39
C HIS A 342 -22.43 -9.18 17.97
N GLY A 343 -21.40 -8.41 17.65
CA GLY A 343 -20.10 -8.44 18.30
C GLY A 343 -19.39 -7.11 18.15
N SER A 344 -18.57 -6.74 19.11
CA SER A 344 -17.77 -5.51 19.06
C SER A 344 -16.47 -5.67 19.83
N ALA A 345 -15.45 -4.92 19.38
CA ALA A 345 -14.17 -4.86 20.04
C ALA A 345 -13.51 -3.49 19.85
N VAL A 346 -12.85 -3.01 20.89
CA VAL A 346 -11.92 -1.89 20.83
C VAL A 346 -10.51 -2.44 20.90
N PHE A 347 -9.67 -2.05 19.95
CA PHE A 347 -8.24 -2.29 19.98
C PHE A 347 -7.51 -0.97 20.09
N THR A 348 -6.66 -0.85 21.11
CA THR A 348 -5.85 0.36 21.35
C THR A 348 -4.38 -0.01 21.44
N ARG A 349 -3.55 0.69 20.69
CA ARG A 349 -2.10 0.55 20.68
C ARG A 349 -1.46 1.93 20.73
N GLY A 350 -0.98 2.33 21.90
CA GLY A 350 -0.57 3.70 22.15
C GLY A 350 -1.69 4.69 21.83
N GLN A 351 -1.46 5.57 20.89
CA GLN A 351 -2.41 6.60 20.41
C GLN A 351 -3.09 6.20 19.08
N THR A 352 -3.28 4.90 18.87
CA THR A 352 -4.07 4.38 17.76
C THR A 352 -5.19 3.52 18.33
N GLN A 353 -6.43 3.90 18.06
CA GLN A 353 -7.62 3.24 18.59
C GLN A 353 -8.63 2.99 17.47
N VAL A 354 -9.16 1.78 17.41
CA VAL A 354 -10.18 1.37 16.45
C VAL A 354 -11.30 0.62 17.16
N LEU A 355 -12.54 0.98 16.85
CA LEU A 355 -13.74 0.26 17.22
C LEU A 355 -14.18 -0.59 16.02
N SER A 356 -14.20 -1.90 16.19
CA SER A 356 -14.71 -2.84 15.19
C SER A 356 -16.04 -3.43 15.64
N VAL A 357 -17.03 -3.44 14.74
CA VAL A 357 -18.37 -3.96 15.00
C VAL A 357 -18.75 -5.01 13.97
N ALA A 358 -19.06 -6.21 14.41
CA ALA A 358 -19.51 -7.33 13.58
C ALA A 358 -21.03 -7.41 13.56
N THR A 359 -21.59 -7.59 12.36
CA THR A 359 -23.02 -7.81 12.12
C THR A 359 -23.19 -9.10 11.33
N LEU A 360 -24.07 -9.98 11.81
CA LEU A 360 -24.43 -11.23 11.18
C LEU A 360 -25.81 -11.09 10.52
N ALA A 361 -25.96 -11.64 9.32
CA ALA A 361 -27.20 -11.57 8.57
C ALA A 361 -27.43 -12.88 7.77
N GLY A 362 -28.64 -13.08 7.30
CA GLY A 362 -28.95 -14.22 6.44
C GLY A 362 -28.26 -14.17 5.08
N PRO A 363 -28.20 -15.30 4.35
CA PRO A 363 -27.48 -15.41 3.07
C PRO A 363 -27.94 -14.43 1.98
N ALA A 364 -29.19 -13.95 2.06
CA ALA A 364 -29.72 -12.97 1.12
C ALA A 364 -29.05 -11.59 1.21
N MET A 365 -28.29 -11.33 2.28
CA MET A 365 -27.57 -10.07 2.51
C MET A 365 -26.13 -10.08 1.98
N LYS A 366 -25.72 -11.10 1.25
CA LYS A 366 -24.44 -11.15 0.55
C LYS A 366 -24.27 -9.93 -0.37
N GLN A 367 -23.05 -9.45 -0.50
CA GLN A 367 -22.75 -8.40 -1.46
C GLN A 367 -22.69 -8.98 -2.87
N GLU A 368 -23.50 -8.47 -3.78
CA GLU A 368 -23.35 -8.75 -5.20
C GLU A 368 -22.20 -7.93 -5.77
N LEU A 369 -21.36 -8.58 -6.58
CA LEU A 369 -20.23 -7.98 -7.27
C LEU A 369 -20.57 -7.86 -8.76
N ASP A 370 -20.82 -6.64 -9.21
CA ASP A 370 -21.06 -6.33 -10.62
C ASP A 370 -19.76 -5.81 -11.26
N GLY A 371 -18.78 -6.70 -11.38
CA GLY A 371 -17.45 -6.45 -11.94
C GLY A 371 -17.16 -7.34 -13.14
N VAL A 372 -15.91 -7.29 -13.59
CA VAL A 372 -15.41 -8.10 -14.72
C VAL A 372 -14.78 -9.42 -14.27
N ASP A 373 -14.45 -9.55 -13.00
CA ASP A 373 -13.89 -10.78 -12.41
C ASP A 373 -14.94 -11.90 -12.36
N PRO A 374 -14.52 -13.18 -12.31
CA PRO A 374 -15.42 -14.33 -12.19
C PRO A 374 -16.23 -14.36 -10.89
N GLU A 375 -15.75 -13.73 -9.81
CA GLU A 375 -16.49 -13.64 -8.55
C GLU A 375 -17.68 -12.71 -8.69
N THR A 376 -18.86 -13.23 -8.34
CA THR A 376 -20.12 -12.47 -8.45
C THR A 376 -20.72 -12.11 -7.09
N GLU A 377 -20.19 -12.65 -6.01
CA GLU A 377 -20.74 -12.44 -4.67
C GLU A 377 -19.67 -12.55 -3.57
N LYS A 378 -19.98 -11.96 -2.43
CA LYS A 378 -19.12 -11.91 -1.26
C LYS A 378 -19.93 -12.01 0.02
N THR A 379 -19.59 -12.96 0.86
CA THR A 379 -20.29 -13.25 2.12
C THR A 379 -19.63 -12.67 3.36
N TYR A 380 -18.37 -12.25 3.23
CA TYR A 380 -17.65 -11.49 4.25
C TYR A 380 -17.25 -10.12 3.71
N MET A 381 -17.60 -9.07 4.44
CA MET A 381 -17.33 -7.68 4.07
C MET A 381 -16.66 -6.96 5.23
N HIS A 382 -15.60 -6.22 4.95
CA HIS A 382 -14.99 -5.32 5.92
C HIS A 382 -15.01 -3.89 5.40
N LYS A 383 -15.59 -2.97 6.18
CA LYS A 383 -15.63 -1.53 5.89
C LYS A 383 -14.75 -0.79 6.88
N TYR A 384 -13.83 0.00 6.35
CA TYR A 384 -12.91 0.83 7.12
C TYR A 384 -13.33 2.29 6.99
N ILE A 385 -13.41 2.99 8.11
CA ILE A 385 -13.88 4.37 8.19
C ILE A 385 -12.84 5.21 8.93
N PHE A 386 -12.35 6.26 8.26
CA PHE A 386 -11.33 7.16 8.80
C PHE A 386 -11.85 8.60 8.84
N PRO A 387 -12.56 9.01 9.92
CA PRO A 387 -13.08 10.35 10.06
C PRO A 387 -12.00 11.36 10.46
N GLY A 388 -12.20 12.63 10.13
CA GLY A 388 -11.24 13.70 10.45
C GLY A 388 -10.93 13.84 11.93
N PHE A 389 -11.89 13.59 12.82
CA PHE A 389 -11.67 13.69 14.26
C PHE A 389 -10.62 12.71 14.79
N SER A 390 -10.36 11.59 14.09
CA SER A 390 -9.35 10.60 14.48
C SER A 390 -7.92 11.17 14.49
N VAL A 391 -7.70 12.27 13.78
CA VAL A 391 -6.46 13.04 13.76
C VAL A 391 -6.63 14.48 14.24
N GLY A 392 -7.77 14.79 14.89
CA GLY A 392 -8.07 16.13 15.40
C GLY A 392 -8.45 17.15 14.33
N GLU A 393 -8.85 16.72 13.13
CA GLU A 393 -9.21 17.59 12.03
C GLU A 393 -10.72 17.74 11.85
N VAL A 394 -11.16 18.95 11.51
CA VAL A 394 -12.54 19.22 11.09
C VAL A 394 -12.68 18.91 9.60
N LYS A 395 -13.33 17.81 9.28
CA LYS A 395 -13.60 17.38 7.90
C LYS A 395 -15.04 16.91 7.73
N PRO A 396 -15.67 17.19 6.57
CA PRO A 396 -16.98 16.63 6.27
C PRO A 396 -16.89 15.10 6.14
N LEU A 397 -17.91 14.41 6.64
CA LEU A 397 -18.04 12.97 6.43
C LEU A 397 -18.39 12.71 4.97
N ARG A 398 -17.52 11.97 4.28
CA ARG A 398 -17.68 11.57 2.87
C ARG A 398 -17.57 10.06 2.77
N GLY A 399 -17.96 9.50 1.62
CA GLY A 399 -17.71 8.10 1.31
C GLY A 399 -16.20 7.77 1.30
N PRO A 400 -15.83 6.48 1.35
CA PRO A 400 -14.45 6.04 1.46
C PRO A 400 -13.61 6.51 0.28
N GLY A 401 -12.44 7.06 0.56
CA GLY A 401 -11.42 7.39 -0.42
C GLY A 401 -10.57 6.17 -0.80
N ARG A 402 -9.67 6.34 -1.78
CA ARG A 402 -8.77 5.25 -2.25
C ARG A 402 -7.95 4.61 -1.13
N ARG A 403 -7.50 5.41 -0.14
CA ARG A 403 -6.73 4.91 1.01
C ARG A 403 -7.59 4.04 1.91
N GLU A 404 -8.83 4.45 2.18
CA GLU A 404 -9.76 3.72 3.03
C GLU A 404 -10.17 2.37 2.40
N VAL A 405 -10.39 2.34 1.09
CA VAL A 405 -10.61 1.08 0.34
C VAL A 405 -9.42 0.14 0.50
N GLY A 406 -8.19 0.63 0.36
CA GLY A 406 -6.98 -0.17 0.52
C GLY A 406 -6.79 -0.72 1.93
N HIS A 407 -7.02 0.10 2.96
CA HIS A 407 -6.90 -0.31 4.37
C HIS A 407 -7.99 -1.32 4.75
N GLY A 408 -9.22 -1.09 4.31
CA GLY A 408 -10.34 -2.01 4.53
C GLY A 408 -10.10 -3.37 3.88
N HIS A 409 -9.61 -3.38 2.63
CA HIS A 409 -9.29 -4.61 1.91
C HIS A 409 -8.18 -5.42 2.60
N LEU A 410 -7.15 -4.76 3.12
CA LEU A 410 -6.08 -5.45 3.85
C LEU A 410 -6.60 -6.13 5.12
N ALA A 411 -7.41 -5.44 5.92
CA ALA A 411 -8.01 -6.01 7.12
C ALA A 411 -9.00 -7.14 6.81
N GLU A 412 -9.76 -7.01 5.71
CA GLU A 412 -10.64 -8.06 5.21
C GLU A 412 -9.86 -9.31 4.81
N ARG A 413 -8.88 -9.15 3.92
CA ARG A 413 -8.03 -10.22 3.40
C ARG A 413 -7.29 -10.97 4.52
N ALA A 414 -6.85 -10.24 5.55
CA ALA A 414 -6.17 -10.80 6.70
C ALA A 414 -7.01 -11.80 7.48
N ASN A 415 -8.32 -11.56 7.63
CA ASN A 415 -9.22 -12.38 8.45
C ASN A 415 -9.88 -13.54 7.67
N ILE A 416 -10.00 -13.44 6.34
CA ILE A 416 -10.67 -14.47 5.51
C ILE A 416 -10.19 -15.91 5.80
N PRO A 417 -8.88 -16.21 5.93
CA PRO A 417 -8.42 -17.58 6.16
C PRO A 417 -8.85 -18.18 7.49
N ALA A 418 -9.17 -17.34 8.47
CA ALA A 418 -9.63 -17.76 9.78
C ALA A 418 -11.14 -17.98 9.85
N LEU A 419 -11.91 -17.52 8.86
CA LEU A 419 -13.36 -17.67 8.86
C LEU A 419 -13.79 -19.14 8.64
N PRO A 420 -14.94 -19.56 9.20
CA PRO A 420 -15.57 -20.82 8.84
C PRO A 420 -16.05 -20.79 7.39
N SER A 421 -16.24 -21.96 6.80
CA SER A 421 -16.91 -22.09 5.50
C SER A 421 -18.39 -21.70 5.60
N GLN A 422 -19.02 -21.40 4.46
CA GLN A 422 -20.47 -21.12 4.43
C GLN A 422 -21.33 -22.34 4.80
N GLU A 423 -20.80 -23.55 4.66
CA GLU A 423 -21.46 -24.79 5.09
C GLU A 423 -21.45 -24.96 6.61
N GLU A 424 -20.34 -24.53 7.25
CA GLU A 424 -20.17 -24.56 8.71
C GLU A 424 -20.92 -23.41 9.40
N PHE A 425 -20.99 -22.23 8.74
CA PHE A 425 -21.57 -21.03 9.31
C PHE A 425 -22.26 -20.20 8.22
N GLY A 426 -23.54 -20.48 7.99
CA GLY A 426 -24.35 -19.97 6.87
C GLY A 426 -24.65 -18.47 6.86
N TYR A 427 -24.03 -17.66 7.73
CA TYR A 427 -24.25 -16.22 7.81
C TYR A 427 -23.44 -15.42 6.80
N THR A 428 -24.05 -14.36 6.32
CA THR A 428 -23.31 -13.24 5.76
C THR A 428 -22.77 -12.36 6.89
N ILE A 429 -21.50 -12.02 6.84
CA ILE A 429 -20.80 -11.29 7.90
C ILE A 429 -20.36 -9.93 7.37
N ARG A 430 -20.69 -8.85 8.09
CA ARG A 430 -20.17 -7.52 7.82
C ARG A 430 -19.48 -6.97 9.06
N VAL A 431 -18.22 -6.57 8.92
CA VAL A 431 -17.49 -5.84 9.95
C VAL A 431 -17.30 -4.39 9.52
N THR A 432 -17.53 -3.46 10.42
CA THR A 432 -17.09 -2.07 10.27
C THR A 432 -15.99 -1.78 11.28
N SER A 433 -14.93 -1.12 10.84
CA SER A 433 -13.86 -0.64 11.71
C SER A 433 -13.80 0.89 11.62
N ASP A 434 -14.20 1.56 12.69
CA ASP A 434 -14.17 2.99 12.84
C ASP A 434 -12.89 3.40 13.58
N VAL A 435 -12.07 4.22 12.94
CA VAL A 435 -10.86 4.76 13.55
C VAL A 435 -11.24 5.88 14.49
N LEU A 436 -11.00 5.70 15.78
CA LEU A 436 -11.28 6.70 16.81
C LEU A 436 -10.10 7.62 17.08
N GLU A 437 -8.88 7.08 17.00
CA GLU A 437 -7.64 7.84 17.13
C GLU A 437 -6.56 7.21 16.23
N SER A 438 -5.71 8.04 15.62
CA SER A 438 -4.68 7.58 14.68
C SER A 438 -3.31 8.19 14.95
N ASN A 439 -2.34 7.32 15.25
CA ASN A 439 -0.92 7.62 15.25
C ASN A 439 -0.10 6.42 14.73
N GLY A 440 -0.38 6.00 13.52
CA GLY A 440 0.32 4.91 12.83
C GLY A 440 -0.45 3.59 12.84
N SER A 441 -0.51 3.00 11.68
CA SER A 441 -1.10 1.71 11.34
C SER A 441 -2.49 1.40 11.91
N THR A 442 -3.45 2.20 11.49
CA THR A 442 -4.87 1.95 11.77
C THR A 442 -5.43 0.72 11.06
N SER A 443 -4.84 0.32 9.92
CA SER A 443 -5.20 -0.92 9.21
C SER A 443 -4.88 -2.17 10.03
N MET A 444 -3.75 -2.18 10.75
CA MET A 444 -3.39 -3.30 11.64
C MET A 444 -4.24 -3.30 12.90
N ALA A 445 -4.58 -2.14 13.44
CA ALA A 445 -5.55 -2.02 14.53
C ALA A 445 -6.94 -2.51 14.09
N SER A 446 -7.37 -2.22 12.86
CA SER A 446 -8.62 -2.73 12.27
C SER A 446 -8.59 -4.24 12.09
N THR A 447 -7.47 -4.81 11.67
CA THR A 447 -7.27 -6.27 11.56
C THR A 447 -7.44 -6.95 12.91
N CYS A 448 -6.78 -6.44 13.96
CA CYS A 448 -6.87 -6.98 15.30
C CYS A 448 -8.27 -6.80 15.90
N GLY A 449 -8.84 -5.62 15.78
CA GLY A 449 -10.18 -5.31 16.28
C GLY A 449 -11.27 -6.15 15.61
N SER A 450 -11.20 -6.31 14.28
CA SER A 450 -12.17 -7.14 13.55
C SER A 450 -12.07 -8.62 13.92
N SER A 451 -10.88 -9.16 14.14
CA SER A 451 -10.70 -10.53 14.61
C SER A 451 -11.39 -10.77 15.96
N MET A 452 -11.19 -9.87 16.93
CA MET A 452 -11.84 -9.96 18.24
C MET A 452 -13.36 -9.72 18.15
N ALA A 453 -13.84 -8.80 17.30
CA ALA A 453 -15.26 -8.54 17.11
C ALA A 453 -15.99 -9.75 16.52
N LEU A 454 -15.36 -10.48 15.58
CA LEU A 454 -15.87 -11.74 15.04
C LEU A 454 -16.00 -12.81 16.13
N MET A 455 -14.98 -12.98 16.96
CA MET A 455 -15.00 -13.90 18.10
C MET A 455 -16.10 -13.51 19.12
N ASN A 456 -16.23 -12.23 19.43
CA ASN A 456 -17.26 -11.74 20.33
C ASN A 456 -18.69 -11.93 19.78
N ALA A 457 -18.84 -11.90 18.46
CA ALA A 457 -20.13 -12.18 17.79
C ALA A 457 -20.54 -13.68 17.80
N GLY A 458 -19.65 -14.55 18.25
CA GLY A 458 -19.89 -16.00 18.22
C GLY A 458 -19.60 -16.65 16.86
N VAL A 459 -18.86 -15.97 15.98
CA VAL A 459 -18.38 -16.57 14.73
C VAL A 459 -17.34 -17.65 15.08
N PRO A 460 -17.49 -18.91 14.66
CA PRO A 460 -16.55 -19.98 14.99
C PRO A 460 -15.27 -19.87 14.14
N VAL A 461 -14.51 -18.77 14.34
CA VAL A 461 -13.24 -18.58 13.66
C VAL A 461 -12.24 -19.65 14.06
N LYS A 462 -11.41 -20.09 13.12
CA LYS A 462 -10.39 -21.13 13.33
C LYS A 462 -9.29 -20.67 14.30
N CYS A 463 -9.00 -19.38 14.32
CA CYS A 463 -7.99 -18.77 15.17
C CYS A 463 -8.15 -17.25 15.20
N MET A 464 -7.50 -16.61 16.16
CA MET A 464 -7.35 -15.17 16.24
C MET A 464 -6.29 -14.67 15.25
N ILE A 465 -6.55 -13.55 14.59
CA ILE A 465 -5.62 -12.89 13.67
C ILE A 465 -5.14 -11.59 14.28
N GLY A 466 -3.82 -11.44 14.33
CA GLY A 466 -3.16 -10.18 14.69
C GLY A 466 -2.39 -9.59 13.52
N GLY A 467 -2.00 -8.34 13.64
CA GLY A 467 -1.21 -7.66 12.62
C GLY A 467 -0.30 -6.61 13.22
N VAL A 468 0.86 -6.41 12.61
CA VAL A 468 1.88 -5.45 13.01
C VAL A 468 2.37 -4.65 11.80
N ALA A 469 2.63 -3.36 12.01
CA ALA A 469 3.28 -2.51 11.01
C ALA A 469 4.74 -2.31 11.37
N MET A 470 5.60 -2.70 10.44
CA MET A 470 7.04 -2.55 10.52
C MET A 470 7.47 -1.33 9.71
N GLY A 471 8.58 -0.73 10.10
CA GLY A 471 9.26 0.29 9.33
C GLY A 471 10.75 -0.02 9.20
N MET A 472 11.45 0.83 8.48
CA MET A 472 12.89 0.70 8.31
C MET A 472 13.53 2.06 8.11
N ILE A 473 14.70 2.22 8.69
CA ILE A 473 15.59 3.36 8.44
C ILE A 473 16.87 2.83 7.81
N THR A 474 17.24 3.42 6.67
CA THR A 474 18.44 3.05 5.91
C THR A 474 19.32 4.27 5.67
N GLU A 475 20.62 4.10 5.70
CA GLU A 475 21.61 5.10 5.29
C GLU A 475 22.78 4.39 4.62
N GLU A 476 23.34 5.02 3.60
CA GLU A 476 24.48 4.45 2.88
C GLU A 476 25.65 4.21 3.84
N GLY A 477 26.20 3.02 3.81
CA GLY A 477 27.32 2.61 4.68
C GLY A 477 26.92 2.21 6.11
N LYS A 478 25.63 2.23 6.46
CA LYS A 478 25.12 1.75 7.75
C LYS A 478 24.20 0.54 7.58
N GLU A 479 24.14 -0.32 8.60
CA GLU A 479 23.16 -1.40 8.65
C GLU A 479 21.73 -0.84 8.77
N PRO A 480 20.78 -1.31 7.97
CA PRO A 480 19.39 -0.93 8.09
C PRO A 480 18.81 -1.31 9.47
N VAL A 481 18.09 -0.40 10.09
CA VAL A 481 17.36 -0.64 11.34
C VAL A 481 15.88 -0.88 11.03
N VAL A 482 15.38 -2.05 11.39
CA VAL A 482 13.97 -2.42 11.26
C VAL A 482 13.23 -2.04 12.55
N LEU A 483 12.08 -1.37 12.39
CA LEU A 483 11.27 -0.88 13.50
C LEU A 483 9.98 -1.70 13.60
N THR A 484 9.67 -2.17 14.81
CA THR A 484 8.40 -2.85 15.12
C THR A 484 7.36 -1.85 15.59
N ASP A 485 6.13 -1.96 15.09
CA ASP A 485 5.01 -1.07 15.47
C ASP A 485 5.33 0.41 15.29
N ILE A 486 5.38 0.84 14.01
CA ILE A 486 5.69 2.23 13.67
C ILE A 486 4.56 3.20 14.00
N GLN A 487 4.94 4.39 14.48
CA GLN A 487 4.05 5.54 14.60
C GLN A 487 3.93 6.29 13.27
N GLY A 488 2.97 7.24 13.21
CA GLY A 488 2.75 8.06 12.03
C GLY A 488 4.00 8.82 11.56
N ILE A 489 4.82 9.31 12.49
CA ILE A 489 6.06 10.04 12.15
C ILE A 489 7.12 9.09 11.55
N GLU A 490 7.20 7.86 12.01
CA GLU A 490 8.14 6.85 11.49
C GLU A 490 7.68 6.31 10.13
N ASP A 491 6.37 6.20 9.89
CA ASP A 491 5.82 5.96 8.56
C ASP A 491 6.17 7.11 7.62
N PHE A 492 5.99 8.35 8.06
CA PHE A 492 6.17 9.52 7.22
C PHE A 492 7.63 9.82 6.86
N LEU A 493 8.56 9.66 7.83
CA LEU A 493 9.99 9.98 7.69
C LEU A 493 10.87 8.75 7.41
N GLY A 494 10.33 7.54 7.52
CA GLY A 494 11.04 6.29 7.26
C GLY A 494 11.11 5.89 5.79
N ASP A 495 11.74 4.74 5.53
CA ASP A 495 12.02 4.24 4.19
C ASP A 495 11.13 3.06 3.77
N MET A 496 10.40 2.47 4.72
CA MET A 496 9.52 1.32 4.48
C MET A 496 8.27 1.39 5.35
N ASP A 497 7.14 1.01 4.78
CA ASP A 497 5.90 0.64 5.49
C ASP A 497 5.60 -0.82 5.16
N PHE A 498 5.67 -1.68 6.17
CA PHE A 498 5.55 -3.13 6.00
C PHE A 498 4.58 -3.73 7.01
N LYS A 499 3.43 -4.17 6.53
CA LYS A 499 2.35 -4.73 7.35
C LYS A 499 2.29 -6.24 7.17
N VAL A 500 2.28 -6.97 8.29
CA VAL A 500 2.22 -8.43 8.30
C VAL A 500 1.11 -8.87 9.26
N THR A 501 0.20 -9.69 8.76
CA THR A 501 -0.91 -10.26 9.53
C THR A 501 -0.83 -11.78 9.57
N GLY A 502 -1.38 -12.36 10.60
CA GLY A 502 -1.46 -13.82 10.75
C GLY A 502 -1.75 -14.23 12.18
N ASN A 503 -1.55 -15.52 12.43
CA ASN A 503 -1.64 -16.12 13.76
C ASN A 503 -0.26 -16.59 14.26
N ASP A 504 -0.24 -17.52 15.20
CA ASP A 504 1.00 -18.10 15.74
C ASP A 504 1.75 -18.97 14.71
N THR A 505 1.05 -19.53 13.73
CA THR A 505 1.60 -20.52 12.81
C THR A 505 2.00 -19.98 11.46
N GLY A 506 1.34 -18.90 10.97
CA GLY A 506 1.62 -18.40 9.64
C GLY A 506 0.98 -17.05 9.30
N ILE A 507 1.31 -16.59 8.11
CA ILE A 507 0.91 -15.30 7.54
C ILE A 507 -0.41 -15.46 6.78
N THR A 508 -1.32 -14.47 6.95
CA THR A 508 -2.58 -14.40 6.20
C THR A 508 -2.63 -13.24 5.21
N ALA A 509 -1.96 -12.15 5.48
CA ALA A 509 -1.80 -11.05 4.53
C ALA A 509 -0.50 -10.27 4.79
N LEU A 510 -0.03 -9.62 3.74
CA LEU A 510 1.19 -8.84 3.78
C LEU A 510 1.07 -7.69 2.80
N GLN A 511 1.55 -6.52 3.22
CA GLN A 511 1.66 -5.35 2.36
C GLN A 511 2.95 -4.61 2.67
N MET A 512 3.82 -4.46 1.67
CA MET A 512 5.08 -3.73 1.79
C MET A 512 5.15 -2.62 0.74
N ASP A 513 5.54 -1.45 1.20
CA ASP A 513 5.81 -0.27 0.38
C ASP A 513 7.18 0.29 0.73
N MET A 514 8.07 0.33 -0.25
CA MET A 514 9.34 1.02 -0.13
C MET A 514 9.19 2.48 -0.56
N LYS A 515 9.75 3.38 0.24
CA LYS A 515 9.89 4.81 -0.11
C LYS A 515 11.31 5.13 -0.61
N ALA A 516 12.18 4.13 -0.59
CA ALA A 516 13.52 4.12 -1.17
C ALA A 516 13.53 3.22 -2.43
N LYS A 517 14.67 3.15 -3.13
CA LYS A 517 14.81 2.43 -4.41
C LYS A 517 14.75 0.90 -4.31
N GLY A 518 14.42 0.35 -3.14
CA GLY A 518 14.22 -1.08 -2.92
C GLY A 518 14.86 -1.61 -1.64
N ILE A 519 14.64 -2.89 -1.38
CA ILE A 519 15.13 -3.61 -0.22
C ILE A 519 15.89 -4.87 -0.66
N ALA A 520 16.99 -5.16 0.03
CA ALA A 520 17.71 -6.41 -0.14
C ALA A 520 16.98 -7.59 0.54
N ASN A 521 17.11 -8.79 -0.03
CA ASN A 521 16.42 -9.99 0.47
C ASN A 521 16.77 -10.31 1.94
N ASP A 522 18.03 -10.14 2.35
CA ASP A 522 18.43 -10.39 3.74
C ASP A 522 17.76 -9.43 4.71
N THR A 523 17.60 -8.16 4.32
CA THR A 523 16.89 -7.17 5.14
C THR A 523 15.40 -7.48 5.21
N LEU A 524 14.78 -7.90 4.10
CA LEU A 524 13.38 -8.34 4.09
C LEU A 524 13.17 -9.57 4.97
N ARG A 525 14.09 -10.53 4.94
CA ARG A 525 14.06 -11.73 5.80
C ARG A 525 14.13 -11.35 7.28
N ARG A 526 15.00 -10.42 7.65
CA ARG A 526 15.08 -9.90 9.03
C ARG A 526 13.79 -9.17 9.44
N ALA A 527 13.23 -8.36 8.54
CA ALA A 527 11.97 -7.66 8.80
C ALA A 527 10.80 -8.62 9.01
N LEU A 528 10.71 -9.71 8.25
CA LEU A 528 9.70 -10.77 8.44
C LEU A 528 9.86 -11.48 9.78
N ALA A 529 11.08 -11.84 10.17
CA ALA A 529 11.36 -12.48 11.45
C ALA A 529 10.99 -11.57 12.63
N GLN A 530 11.38 -10.30 12.58
CA GLN A 530 11.03 -9.31 13.61
C GLN A 530 9.52 -9.02 13.66
N ALA A 531 8.84 -9.00 12.50
CA ALA A 531 7.39 -8.86 12.42
C ALA A 531 6.66 -10.03 13.08
N LYS A 532 7.18 -11.25 12.96
CA LYS A 532 6.62 -12.43 13.64
C LYS A 532 6.62 -12.25 15.16
N GLU A 533 7.72 -11.82 15.75
CA GLU A 533 7.81 -11.56 17.20
C GLU A 533 6.82 -10.45 17.63
N GLY A 534 6.74 -9.36 16.87
CA GLY A 534 5.78 -8.29 17.14
C GLY A 534 4.33 -8.78 17.05
N ARG A 535 3.99 -9.59 16.05
CA ARG A 535 2.67 -10.19 15.87
C ARG A 535 2.31 -11.11 17.03
N LEU A 536 3.23 -11.97 17.47
CA LEU A 536 3.02 -12.87 18.62
C LEU A 536 2.77 -12.08 19.91
N HIS A 537 3.52 -11.01 20.15
CA HIS A 537 3.29 -10.12 21.29
C HIS A 537 1.88 -9.50 21.23
N ILE A 538 1.46 -8.98 20.08
CA ILE A 538 0.14 -8.38 19.88
C ILE A 538 -0.97 -9.41 20.12
N LEU A 539 -0.84 -10.62 19.58
CA LEU A 539 -1.79 -11.72 19.81
C LEU A 539 -1.90 -12.07 21.29
N GLY A 540 -0.78 -12.08 22.02
CA GLY A 540 -0.78 -12.27 23.47
C GLY A 540 -1.62 -11.22 24.19
N LYS A 541 -1.51 -9.96 23.81
CA LYS A 541 -2.32 -8.86 24.36
C LYS A 541 -3.80 -8.94 23.99
N MET A 542 -4.12 -9.34 22.79
CA MET A 542 -5.51 -9.55 22.36
C MET A 542 -6.18 -10.69 23.16
N ARG A 543 -5.44 -11.75 23.49
CA ARG A 543 -5.92 -12.88 24.30
C ARG A 543 -6.23 -12.51 25.75
N GLU A 544 -5.74 -11.40 26.26
CA GLU A 544 -6.15 -10.88 27.57
C GLU A 544 -7.63 -10.44 27.58
N ALA A 545 -8.20 -10.07 26.42
CA ALA A 545 -9.59 -9.65 26.27
C ALA A 545 -10.54 -10.79 25.85
N ILE A 546 -10.08 -11.67 24.95
CA ILE A 546 -10.87 -12.81 24.46
C ILE A 546 -9.93 -13.92 23.98
N THR A 547 -10.18 -15.17 24.39
CA THR A 547 -9.34 -16.33 24.05
C THR A 547 -9.98 -17.27 23.04
N GLU A 548 -11.30 -17.35 23.04
CA GLU A 548 -12.10 -18.24 22.18
C GLU A 548 -13.39 -17.55 21.74
N PRO A 549 -14.03 -17.98 20.65
CA PRO A 549 -15.31 -17.45 20.23
C PRO A 549 -16.35 -17.54 21.35
N GLY A 550 -17.03 -16.43 21.61
CA GLY A 550 -18.11 -16.34 22.58
C GLY A 550 -19.41 -17.02 22.10
N PRO A 551 -20.47 -16.99 22.90
CA PRO A 551 -21.77 -17.44 22.45
C PRO A 551 -22.31 -16.50 21.37
N MET A 552 -23.17 -17.03 20.49
CA MET A 552 -23.89 -16.23 19.49
C MET A 552 -24.68 -15.12 20.18
N SER A 553 -24.59 -13.92 19.62
CA SER A 553 -25.37 -12.78 20.11
C SER A 553 -26.87 -13.07 20.09
N PRO A 554 -27.62 -12.72 21.17
CA PRO A 554 -29.07 -12.88 21.19
C PRO A 554 -29.79 -11.97 20.19
N PHE A 555 -29.11 -10.97 19.64
CA PHE A 555 -29.61 -10.06 18.61
C PHE A 555 -29.34 -10.54 17.19
N ALA A 556 -28.50 -11.57 17.01
CA ALA A 556 -28.27 -12.16 15.70
C ALA A 556 -29.54 -12.88 15.19
N PRO A 557 -29.82 -12.81 13.88
CA PRO A 557 -30.98 -13.50 13.33
C PRO A 557 -30.79 -15.02 13.45
N SER A 558 -31.88 -15.74 13.74
CA SER A 558 -31.88 -17.19 13.62
C SER A 558 -31.97 -17.58 12.15
N ILE A 559 -31.08 -18.46 11.71
CA ILE A 559 -31.08 -19.00 10.35
C ILE A 559 -31.44 -20.47 10.39
#